data_f2d2cd6b90c5fe889f54336519220c81
#
_entry.id   f2d2cd6b90c5fe889f54336519220c81
#
_cell.length_a   1.000
_cell.length_b   1.000
_cell.length_c   1.000
_cell.angle_alpha   90.00
_cell.angle_beta   90.00
_cell.angle_gamma   90.00
#
_symmetry.space_group_name_H-M   'P 1'
#
loop_
_entity.id
_entity.type
_entity.pdbx_description
1 polymer ?
#
loop_
_entity_poly.entity_id
_entity_poly.type
_entity_poly.pdbx_seq_one_letter_code
_entity_poly.pdbx_strand_id
1 'polypeptide(L)'
;LYNSRNQLTQLTGDDKNISYTYDPAGNLTEEHSTEHKKIYSYDTYNRNTEINGNDFTQKNHYDAEGYRYSIEENDKVTNFVYRCGIMLAELDEAGNQAKTYTLGNEYAGHVSELNNSLTSENKAASYYITDEQGSIRYILDQSGEVQNYYQYSAFGETIISEETTPNRLRYNAQTEDELTGLYYLRARYYAPGIGRFTQEDVIYNDGLNLYAFH
;
A
#
# COMPACT_ATOMS: atom_id res chain seq x y z
N LEU A 1 20.83 10.40 -7.46
CA LEU A 1 20.89 11.74 -8.07
C LEU A 1 19.52 12.40 -7.99
N TYR A 2 19.51 13.72 -7.82
CA TYR A 2 18.29 14.52 -7.75
C TYR A 2 18.36 15.67 -8.75
N ASN A 3 17.20 16.07 -9.28
CA ASN A 3 17.10 17.29 -10.10
C ASN A 3 16.79 18.53 -9.22
N SER A 4 16.63 19.70 -9.87
CA SER A 4 16.37 20.98 -9.20
C SER A 4 15.01 21.06 -8.48
N ARG A 5 14.06 20.14 -8.77
CA ARG A 5 12.78 19.99 -8.08
C ARG A 5 12.83 18.96 -6.94
N ASN A 6 14.02 18.52 -6.55
CA ASN A 6 14.24 17.48 -5.53
C ASN A 6 13.61 16.11 -5.89
N GLN A 7 13.41 15.86 -7.19
CA GLN A 7 12.96 14.56 -7.69
C GLN A 7 14.15 13.62 -7.81
N LEU A 8 14.02 12.39 -7.31
CA LEU A 8 15.03 11.35 -7.47
C LEU A 8 15.05 10.91 -8.94
N THR A 9 16.11 11.22 -9.68
CA THR A 9 16.22 10.87 -11.11
C THR A 9 17.01 9.59 -11.34
N GLN A 10 17.89 9.25 -10.40
CA GLN A 10 18.69 8.03 -10.49
C GLN A 10 19.08 7.53 -9.10
N LEU A 11 18.95 6.23 -8.90
CA LEU A 11 19.47 5.49 -7.75
C LEU A 11 20.56 4.54 -8.26
N THR A 12 21.79 4.71 -7.74
CA THR A 12 22.92 3.82 -8.04
C THR A 12 23.44 3.21 -6.74
N GLY A 13 23.69 1.92 -6.72
CA GLY A 13 24.27 1.15 -5.64
C GLY A 13 25.04 -0.03 -6.21
N ASP A 14 25.60 -0.89 -5.36
CA ASP A 14 26.50 -1.96 -5.77
C ASP A 14 25.87 -2.92 -6.82
N ASP A 15 24.53 -3.15 -6.74
CA ASP A 15 23.78 -3.98 -7.70
C ASP A 15 22.53 -3.29 -8.25
N LYS A 16 22.36 -1.97 -7.99
CA LYS A 16 21.15 -1.23 -8.41
C LYS A 16 21.53 -0.04 -9.28
N ASN A 17 20.94 0.01 -10.47
CA ASN A 17 20.99 1.19 -11.33
C ASN A 17 19.59 1.43 -11.88
N ILE A 18 18.84 2.32 -11.22
CA ILE A 18 17.43 2.59 -11.49
C ILE A 18 17.29 4.06 -11.87
N SER A 19 16.65 4.33 -12.99
CA SER A 19 16.27 5.68 -13.43
C SER A 19 14.79 5.93 -13.17
N TYR A 20 14.48 7.20 -12.89
CA TYR A 20 13.12 7.67 -12.56
C TYR A 20 12.77 8.86 -13.43
N THR A 21 11.58 8.88 -14.01
CA THR A 21 11.06 10.00 -14.79
C THR A 21 9.76 10.52 -14.19
N TYR A 22 9.50 11.81 -14.37
CA TYR A 22 8.36 12.50 -13.77
C TYR A 22 7.63 13.33 -14.83
N ASP A 23 6.33 13.49 -14.66
CA ASP A 23 5.53 14.43 -15.44
C ASP A 23 5.72 15.88 -14.93
N PRO A 24 5.18 16.88 -15.66
CA PRO A 24 5.24 18.28 -15.23
C PRO A 24 4.54 18.57 -13.90
N ALA A 25 3.54 17.76 -13.49
CA ALA A 25 2.85 17.88 -12.21
C ALA A 25 3.65 17.26 -11.05
N GLY A 26 4.78 16.61 -11.32
CA GLY A 26 5.66 16.01 -10.30
C GLY A 26 5.30 14.58 -9.94
N ASN A 27 4.48 13.90 -10.73
CA ASN A 27 4.17 12.50 -10.54
C ASN A 27 5.25 11.62 -11.16
N LEU A 28 5.66 10.55 -10.47
CA LEU A 28 6.56 9.53 -11.00
C LEU A 28 5.85 8.77 -12.13
N THR A 29 6.36 8.84 -13.36
CA THR A 29 5.76 8.18 -14.52
C THR A 29 6.46 6.91 -14.94
N GLU A 30 7.75 6.78 -14.65
CA GLU A 30 8.51 5.58 -15.00
C GLU A 30 9.61 5.32 -13.98
N GLU A 31 9.77 4.06 -13.62
CA GLU A 31 10.91 3.47 -12.94
C GLU A 31 11.50 2.41 -13.87
N HIS A 32 12.78 2.52 -14.19
CA HIS A 32 13.43 1.64 -15.15
C HIS A 32 14.81 1.21 -14.68
N SER A 33 15.03 -0.10 -14.67
CA SER A 33 16.33 -0.76 -14.49
C SER A 33 16.61 -1.73 -15.64
N THR A 34 17.73 -2.44 -15.59
CA THR A 34 18.03 -3.53 -16.54
C THR A 34 17.09 -4.73 -16.37
N GLU A 35 16.52 -4.92 -15.19
CA GLU A 35 15.74 -6.10 -14.83
C GLU A 35 14.24 -5.84 -14.84
N HIS A 36 13.82 -4.62 -14.51
CA HIS A 36 12.41 -4.29 -14.42
C HIS A 36 12.11 -2.88 -14.92
N LYS A 37 10.88 -2.74 -15.37
CA LYS A 37 10.29 -1.46 -15.75
C LYS A 37 8.90 -1.37 -15.11
N LYS A 38 8.61 -0.22 -14.46
CA LYS A 38 7.26 0.14 -14.01
C LYS A 38 6.83 1.44 -14.67
N ILE A 39 5.61 1.47 -15.16
CA ILE A 39 4.98 2.66 -15.77
C ILE A 39 3.78 3.03 -14.93
N TYR A 40 3.68 4.31 -14.57
CA TYR A 40 2.64 4.85 -13.71
C TYR A 40 1.75 5.82 -14.50
N SER A 41 0.45 5.67 -14.41
CA SER A 41 -0.54 6.55 -15.03
C SER A 41 -1.35 7.28 -13.95
N TYR A 42 -1.73 8.52 -14.26
CA TYR A 42 -2.45 9.38 -13.33
C TYR A 42 -3.66 10.03 -14.00
N ASP A 43 -4.69 10.31 -13.22
CA ASP A 43 -5.83 11.11 -13.66
C ASP A 43 -5.54 12.62 -13.52
N THR A 44 -6.54 13.44 -13.89
CA THR A 44 -6.45 14.91 -13.83
C THR A 44 -6.38 15.48 -12.41
N TYR A 45 -6.62 14.65 -11.38
CA TYR A 45 -6.47 14.99 -9.95
C TYR A 45 -5.14 14.49 -9.37
N ASN A 46 -4.19 14.07 -10.22
CA ASN A 46 -2.91 13.47 -9.84
C ASN A 46 -3.04 12.16 -9.01
N ARG A 47 -4.18 11.44 -9.12
CA ARG A 47 -4.34 10.14 -8.47
C ARG A 47 -3.80 9.06 -9.39
N ASN A 48 -3.00 8.14 -8.85
CA ASN A 48 -2.45 7.03 -9.63
C ASN A 48 -3.58 6.05 -10.02
N THR A 49 -3.84 5.92 -11.32
CA THR A 49 -4.91 5.07 -11.85
C THR A 49 -4.43 3.71 -12.33
N GLU A 50 -3.16 3.60 -12.73
CA GLU A 50 -2.62 2.36 -13.25
C GLU A 50 -1.12 2.27 -13.02
N ILE A 51 -0.64 1.06 -12.70
CA ILE A 51 0.78 0.73 -12.63
C ILE A 51 1.00 -0.55 -13.43
N ASN A 52 1.84 -0.46 -14.47
CA ASN A 52 2.21 -1.59 -15.30
C ASN A 52 3.67 -1.97 -15.05
N GLY A 53 3.92 -3.19 -14.58
CA GLY A 53 5.23 -3.80 -14.49
C GLY A 53 5.52 -4.73 -15.66
N ASN A 54 6.63 -5.49 -15.60
CA ASN A 54 6.95 -6.48 -16.64
C ASN A 54 5.90 -7.59 -16.72
N ASP A 55 5.44 -8.08 -15.55
CA ASP A 55 4.59 -9.27 -15.44
C ASP A 55 3.30 -9.00 -14.64
N PHE A 56 2.98 -7.73 -14.38
CA PHE A 56 1.78 -7.37 -13.66
C PHE A 56 1.14 -6.09 -14.15
N THR A 57 -0.15 -5.99 -13.90
CA THR A 57 -0.94 -4.76 -14.05
C THR A 57 -1.75 -4.54 -12.78
N GLN A 58 -1.66 -3.32 -12.25
CA GLN A 58 -2.50 -2.85 -11.15
C GLN A 58 -3.33 -1.66 -11.62
N LYS A 59 -4.65 -1.68 -11.40
CA LYS A 59 -5.54 -0.55 -11.64
C LYS A 59 -6.20 -0.10 -10.35
N ASN A 60 -6.34 1.21 -10.19
CA ASN A 60 -6.88 1.85 -9.00
C ASN A 60 -8.11 2.70 -9.37
N HIS A 61 -9.20 2.49 -8.66
CA HIS A 61 -10.46 3.21 -8.85
C HIS A 61 -10.79 4.03 -7.63
N TYR A 62 -11.18 5.29 -7.85
CA TYR A 62 -11.41 6.26 -6.79
C TYR A 62 -12.84 6.76 -6.78
N ASP A 63 -13.38 6.98 -5.59
CA ASP A 63 -14.67 7.61 -5.39
C ASP A 63 -14.60 9.15 -5.52
N ALA A 64 -15.73 9.81 -5.32
CA ALA A 64 -15.83 11.26 -5.41
C ALA A 64 -15.10 11.99 -4.27
N GLU A 65 -14.87 11.33 -3.13
CA GLU A 65 -14.10 11.85 -2.00
C GLU A 65 -12.59 11.62 -2.15
N GLY A 66 -12.17 10.87 -3.19
CA GLY A 66 -10.78 10.57 -3.48
C GLY A 66 -10.24 9.32 -2.78
N TYR A 67 -11.08 8.53 -2.12
CA TYR A 67 -10.64 7.24 -1.58
C TYR A 67 -10.62 6.18 -2.68
N ARG A 68 -9.58 5.34 -2.66
CA ARG A 68 -9.48 4.19 -3.56
C ARG A 68 -10.46 3.11 -3.13
N TYR A 69 -11.63 3.09 -3.73
CA TYR A 69 -12.67 2.11 -3.38
C TYR A 69 -12.44 0.74 -4.00
N SER A 70 -11.58 0.63 -5.02
CA SER A 70 -11.28 -0.66 -5.67
C SER A 70 -9.85 -0.68 -6.20
N ILE A 71 -9.24 -1.86 -6.13
CA ILE A 71 -7.97 -2.22 -6.78
C ILE A 71 -8.19 -3.47 -7.62
N GLU A 72 -7.60 -3.48 -8.82
CA GLU A 72 -7.52 -4.66 -9.70
C GLU A 72 -6.04 -5.04 -9.83
N GLU A 73 -5.67 -6.21 -9.36
CA GLU A 73 -4.30 -6.74 -9.35
C GLU A 73 -4.27 -8.02 -10.19
N ASN A 74 -3.73 -7.96 -11.42
CA ASN A 74 -3.72 -9.07 -12.38
C ASN A 74 -5.11 -9.72 -12.51
N ASP A 75 -6.12 -8.92 -12.85
CA ASP A 75 -7.53 -9.32 -13.00
C ASP A 75 -8.25 -9.74 -11.69
N LYS A 76 -7.57 -9.70 -10.54
CA LYS A 76 -8.20 -9.92 -9.24
C LYS A 76 -8.68 -8.59 -8.66
N VAL A 77 -9.98 -8.46 -8.48
CA VAL A 77 -10.61 -7.25 -7.93
C VAL A 77 -10.78 -7.38 -6.41
N THR A 78 -10.36 -6.37 -5.69
CA THR A 78 -10.68 -6.16 -4.28
C THR A 78 -11.32 -4.79 -4.10
N ASN A 79 -12.50 -4.76 -3.47
CA ASN A 79 -13.19 -3.51 -3.14
C ASN A 79 -13.00 -3.16 -1.68
N PHE A 80 -12.92 -1.86 -1.37
CA PHE A 80 -12.67 -1.35 -0.03
C PHE A 80 -13.83 -0.50 0.46
N VAL A 81 -14.17 -0.65 1.73
CA VAL A 81 -15.16 0.18 2.41
C VAL A 81 -14.44 1.09 3.40
N TYR A 82 -14.63 2.39 3.24
CA TYR A 82 -14.04 3.41 4.12
C TYR A 82 -15.10 4.13 4.94
N ARG A 83 -14.69 4.59 6.12
CA ARG A 83 -15.43 5.56 6.93
C ARG A 83 -14.44 6.58 7.49
N CYS A 84 -14.63 7.85 7.15
CA CYS A 84 -13.74 8.94 7.58
C CYS A 84 -12.24 8.64 7.29
N GLY A 85 -11.94 8.06 6.12
CA GLY A 85 -10.58 7.72 5.71
C GLY A 85 -9.99 6.46 6.33
N ILE A 86 -10.72 5.74 7.17
CA ILE A 86 -10.30 4.49 7.77
C ILE A 86 -10.94 3.34 7.01
N MET A 87 -10.16 2.37 6.56
CA MET A 87 -10.64 1.17 5.90
C MET A 87 -11.31 0.24 6.91
N LEU A 88 -12.57 -0.10 6.65
CA LEU A 88 -13.39 -0.96 7.53
C LEU A 88 -13.50 -2.39 7.02
N ALA A 89 -13.49 -2.57 5.70
CA ALA A 89 -13.67 -3.90 5.11
C ALA A 89 -13.00 -4.01 3.73
N GLU A 90 -12.66 -5.24 3.38
CA GLU A 90 -12.36 -5.69 2.03
C GLU A 90 -13.49 -6.58 1.54
N LEU A 91 -13.92 -6.36 0.29
CA LEU A 91 -14.94 -7.14 -0.40
C LEU A 91 -14.32 -7.78 -1.63
N ASP A 92 -14.83 -8.92 -2.05
CA ASP A 92 -14.49 -9.53 -3.33
C ASP A 92 -15.15 -8.77 -4.51
N GLU A 93 -14.89 -9.22 -5.73
CA GLU A 93 -15.47 -8.67 -6.96
C GLU A 93 -17.02 -8.68 -6.96
N ALA A 94 -17.62 -9.69 -6.37
CA ALA A 94 -19.08 -9.83 -6.27
C ALA A 94 -19.69 -8.96 -5.14
N GLY A 95 -18.84 -8.28 -4.35
CA GLY A 95 -19.25 -7.45 -3.21
C GLY A 95 -19.48 -8.25 -1.93
N ASN A 96 -19.08 -9.53 -1.88
CA ASN A 96 -19.14 -10.29 -0.63
C ASN A 96 -18.00 -9.85 0.28
N GLN A 97 -18.27 -9.86 1.58
CA GLN A 97 -17.30 -9.46 2.59
C GLN A 97 -16.20 -10.51 2.73
N ALA A 98 -14.98 -10.17 2.34
CA ALA A 98 -13.82 -11.03 2.51
C ALA A 98 -13.14 -10.81 3.87
N LYS A 99 -13.09 -9.55 4.33
CA LYS A 99 -12.44 -9.17 5.58
C LYS A 99 -13.10 -7.95 6.22
N THR A 100 -13.22 -7.93 7.53
CA THR A 100 -13.67 -6.76 8.32
C THR A 100 -12.63 -6.41 9.36
N TYR A 101 -12.26 -5.15 9.43
CA TYR A 101 -11.27 -4.65 10.38
C TYR A 101 -11.93 -4.24 11.70
N THR A 102 -11.31 -4.65 12.80
CA THR A 102 -11.69 -4.23 14.15
C THR A 102 -10.78 -3.08 14.57
N LEU A 103 -11.40 -2.00 15.03
CA LEU A 103 -10.72 -0.79 15.46
C LEU A 103 -10.74 -0.68 16.98
N GLY A 104 -9.59 -0.29 17.54
CA GLY A 104 -9.43 0.25 18.89
C GLY A 104 -9.02 1.72 18.75
N ASN A 105 -7.92 2.12 19.41
CA ASN A 105 -7.27 3.40 19.10
C ASN A 105 -6.62 3.35 17.70
N GLU A 106 -6.22 2.15 17.28
CA GLU A 106 -5.66 1.80 15.98
C GLU A 106 -6.35 0.52 15.47
N TYR A 107 -5.84 -0.08 14.39
CA TYR A 107 -6.30 -1.39 13.96
C TYR A 107 -5.90 -2.46 14.98
N ALA A 108 -6.89 -3.09 15.62
CA ALA A 108 -6.69 -4.14 16.62
C ALA A 108 -6.66 -5.55 16.02
N GLY A 109 -7.23 -5.73 14.84
CA GLY A 109 -7.30 -7.03 14.17
C GLY A 109 -8.29 -7.03 13.01
N HIS A 110 -8.55 -8.22 12.48
CA HIS A 110 -9.58 -8.42 11.47
C HIS A 110 -10.34 -9.72 11.68
N VAL A 111 -11.51 -9.81 11.06
CA VAL A 111 -12.28 -11.04 10.90
C VAL A 111 -12.34 -11.34 9.41
N SER A 112 -11.85 -12.50 9.00
CA SER A 112 -11.94 -12.99 7.62
C SER A 112 -13.03 -14.06 7.52
N GLU A 113 -13.71 -14.11 6.36
CA GLU A 113 -14.65 -15.18 6.06
C GLU A 113 -13.88 -16.39 5.50
N LEU A 114 -14.15 -17.56 6.10
CA LEU A 114 -13.68 -18.83 5.58
C LEU A 114 -14.78 -19.42 4.67
N ASN A 115 -14.46 -19.65 3.38
CA ASN A 115 -15.31 -20.36 2.43
C ASN A 115 -16.65 -19.70 2.05
N ASN A 116 -16.72 -18.36 1.91
CA ASN A 116 -17.93 -17.65 1.44
C ASN A 116 -19.23 -18.02 2.18
N SER A 117 -19.16 -18.38 3.44
CA SER A 117 -20.32 -18.74 4.25
C SER A 117 -20.59 -17.69 5.32
N LEU A 118 -21.79 -17.14 5.32
CA LEU A 118 -22.25 -16.13 6.28
C LEU A 118 -22.54 -16.67 7.70
N THR A 119 -22.24 -17.95 7.96
CA THR A 119 -22.45 -18.53 9.30
C THR A 119 -21.29 -18.19 10.23
N SER A 120 -21.58 -17.92 11.50
CA SER A 120 -20.59 -17.58 12.53
C SER A 120 -19.50 -18.64 12.73
N GLU A 121 -19.73 -19.86 12.29
CA GLU A 121 -18.81 -21.00 12.38
C GLU A 121 -17.65 -20.93 11.36
N ASN A 122 -17.75 -20.07 10.34
CA ASN A 122 -16.77 -19.93 9.26
C ASN A 122 -16.01 -18.58 9.30
N LYS A 123 -15.94 -17.94 10.46
CA LYS A 123 -15.19 -16.70 10.64
C LYS A 123 -13.95 -16.94 11.47
N ALA A 124 -12.79 -16.48 10.98
CA ALA A 124 -11.54 -16.49 11.71
C ALA A 124 -11.21 -15.07 12.17
N ALA A 125 -11.04 -14.88 13.46
CA ALA A 125 -10.54 -13.62 14.01
C ALA A 125 -9.01 -13.68 14.09
N SER A 126 -8.38 -12.59 13.68
CA SER A 126 -6.96 -12.35 13.78
C SER A 126 -6.70 -11.09 14.59
N TYR A 127 -5.66 -11.10 15.41
CA TYR A 127 -5.30 -10.01 16.31
C TYR A 127 -3.96 -9.42 15.89
N TYR A 128 -3.86 -8.11 15.87
CA TYR A 128 -2.65 -7.40 15.49
C TYR A 128 -1.81 -7.03 16.71
N ILE A 129 -0.51 -7.28 16.60
CA ILE A 129 0.50 -6.75 17.51
C ILE A 129 1.32 -5.74 16.74
N THR A 130 1.30 -4.50 17.19
CA THR A 130 1.97 -3.37 16.56
C THR A 130 3.23 -2.97 17.32
N ASP A 131 4.14 -2.29 16.63
CA ASP A 131 5.24 -1.56 17.24
C ASP A 131 4.80 -0.16 17.71
N GLU A 132 5.76 0.61 18.23
CA GLU A 132 5.54 1.97 18.75
C GLU A 132 5.05 2.97 17.68
N GLN A 133 5.24 2.66 16.39
CA GLN A 133 4.81 3.47 15.25
C GLN A 133 3.46 3.01 14.69
N GLY A 134 2.85 1.98 15.30
CA GLY A 134 1.61 1.38 14.80
C GLY A 134 1.80 0.41 13.64
N SER A 135 3.03 0.03 13.28
CA SER A 135 3.29 -0.95 12.22
C SER A 135 2.91 -2.36 12.71
N ILE A 136 2.22 -3.12 11.86
CA ILE A 136 1.84 -4.50 12.20
C ILE A 136 3.11 -5.37 12.22
N ARG A 137 3.42 -5.95 13.38
CA ARG A 137 4.60 -6.83 13.57
C ARG A 137 4.22 -8.29 13.58
N TYR A 138 3.11 -8.62 14.23
CA TYR A 138 2.58 -9.98 14.29
C TYR A 138 1.09 -9.98 14.05
N ILE A 139 0.61 -11.06 13.47
CA ILE A 139 -0.81 -11.40 13.44
C ILE A 139 -0.95 -12.72 14.16
N LEU A 140 -1.84 -12.75 15.16
CA LEU A 140 -2.14 -13.92 15.95
C LEU A 140 -3.54 -14.44 15.63
N ASP A 141 -3.75 -15.73 15.71
CA ASP A 141 -5.08 -16.32 15.66
C ASP A 141 -5.79 -16.27 17.04
N GLN A 142 -6.98 -16.87 17.10
CA GLN A 142 -7.80 -16.92 18.34
C GLN A 142 -7.15 -17.73 19.48
N SER A 143 -6.21 -18.64 19.15
CA SER A 143 -5.46 -19.42 20.15
C SER A 143 -4.21 -18.71 20.64
N GLY A 144 -3.84 -17.58 20.00
CA GLY A 144 -2.61 -16.85 20.28
C GLY A 144 -1.40 -17.36 19.48
N GLU A 145 -1.61 -18.26 18.52
CA GLU A 145 -0.55 -18.72 17.63
C GLU A 145 -0.23 -17.68 16.54
N VAL A 146 1.07 -17.51 16.27
CA VAL A 146 1.56 -16.57 15.27
C VAL A 146 1.20 -17.06 13.87
N GLN A 147 0.41 -16.26 13.16
CA GLN A 147 0.04 -16.49 11.76
C GLN A 147 0.95 -15.73 10.80
N ASN A 148 1.29 -14.50 11.15
CA ASN A 148 2.19 -13.69 10.33
C ASN A 148 3.22 -12.99 11.20
N TYR A 149 4.41 -12.77 10.61
CA TYR A 149 5.47 -11.98 11.18
C TYR A 149 6.07 -11.04 10.14
N TYR A 150 6.31 -9.78 10.53
CA TYR A 150 6.89 -8.76 9.66
C TYR A 150 8.04 -8.02 10.33
N GLN A 151 9.05 -7.70 9.53
CA GLN A 151 10.11 -6.79 9.91
C GLN A 151 10.31 -5.74 8.83
N TYR A 152 10.46 -4.48 9.24
CA TYR A 152 10.58 -3.35 8.35
C TYR A 152 11.93 -2.67 8.50
N SER A 153 12.41 -2.05 7.40
CA SER A 153 13.51 -1.09 7.44
C SER A 153 13.04 0.22 8.12
N ALA A 154 13.98 1.14 8.36
CA ALA A 154 13.63 2.45 8.91
C ALA A 154 12.66 3.27 8.03
N PHE A 155 12.55 2.94 6.74
CA PHE A 155 11.66 3.59 5.78
C PHE A 155 10.43 2.74 5.43
N GLY A 156 10.17 1.66 6.17
CA GLY A 156 8.98 0.84 5.99
C GLY A 156 9.06 -0.20 4.88
N GLU A 157 10.23 -0.41 4.26
CA GLU A 157 10.41 -1.54 3.35
C GLU A 157 10.32 -2.85 4.15
N THR A 158 9.49 -3.78 3.69
CA THR A 158 9.32 -5.09 4.33
C THR A 158 10.57 -5.94 4.09
N ILE A 159 11.38 -6.16 5.15
CA ILE A 159 12.62 -6.95 5.10
C ILE A 159 12.33 -8.45 5.30
N ILE A 160 11.40 -8.75 6.21
CA ILE A 160 10.93 -10.12 6.47
C ILE A 160 9.42 -10.12 6.39
N SER A 161 8.86 -11.08 5.66
CA SER A 161 7.44 -11.35 5.56
C SER A 161 7.24 -12.86 5.65
N GLU A 162 6.70 -13.33 6.77
CA GLU A 162 6.26 -14.70 6.95
C GLU A 162 4.73 -14.66 7.11
N GLU A 163 4.00 -15.25 6.17
CA GLU A 163 2.54 -15.14 6.13
C GLU A 163 1.86 -16.48 5.95
N THR A 164 0.87 -16.75 6.79
CA THR A 164 -0.09 -17.82 6.62
C THR A 164 -1.49 -17.29 6.33
N THR A 165 -1.75 -16.02 6.59
CA THR A 165 -3.01 -15.34 6.27
C THR A 165 -2.75 -14.04 5.50
N PRO A 166 -3.48 -13.77 4.38
CA PRO A 166 -3.28 -12.55 3.61
C PRO A 166 -3.53 -11.29 4.46
N ASN A 167 -2.63 -10.32 4.39
CA ASN A 167 -2.77 -9.05 5.09
C ASN A 167 -2.16 -7.90 4.30
N ARG A 168 -2.93 -6.82 4.12
CA ARG A 168 -2.48 -5.61 3.43
C ARG A 168 -1.98 -4.53 4.38
N LEU A 169 -2.43 -4.55 5.66
CA LEU A 169 -1.97 -3.55 6.64
C LEU A 169 -0.57 -3.90 7.13
N ARG A 170 0.37 -2.97 6.94
CA ARG A 170 1.80 -3.18 7.23
C ARG A 170 2.40 -2.04 8.06
N TYR A 171 3.40 -1.38 7.51
CA TYR A 171 4.11 -0.26 8.14
C TYR A 171 3.14 0.90 8.44
N ASN A 172 3.18 1.43 9.68
CA ASN A 172 2.26 2.46 10.18
C ASN A 172 0.78 2.11 9.95
N ALA A 173 0.44 0.81 9.95
CA ALA A 173 -0.88 0.28 9.62
C ALA A 173 -1.44 0.79 8.28
N GLN A 174 -0.59 1.17 7.32
CA GLN A 174 -1.00 1.57 5.99
C GLN A 174 -1.13 0.35 5.07
N THR A 175 -1.96 0.52 4.03
CA THR A 175 -2.19 -0.53 3.04
C THR A 175 -1.02 -0.65 2.09
N GLU A 176 -0.34 -1.79 2.09
CA GLU A 176 0.66 -2.15 1.07
C GLU A 176 -0.03 -2.83 -0.11
N ASP A 177 0.30 -2.41 -1.32
CA ASP A 177 -0.15 -3.05 -2.55
C ASP A 177 0.81 -4.18 -2.92
N GLU A 178 0.28 -5.40 -2.97
CA GLU A 178 1.05 -6.64 -3.06
C GLU A 178 1.95 -6.71 -4.30
N LEU A 179 1.47 -6.25 -5.46
CA LEU A 179 2.22 -6.31 -6.72
C LEU A 179 3.32 -5.25 -6.83
N THR A 180 3.13 -4.11 -6.21
CA THR A 180 4.01 -2.95 -6.38
C THR A 180 4.92 -2.68 -5.21
N GLY A 181 4.55 -3.15 -4.00
CA GLY A 181 5.21 -2.83 -2.74
C GLY A 181 5.03 -1.37 -2.31
N LEU A 182 4.08 -0.66 -2.91
CA LEU A 182 3.79 0.72 -2.56
C LEU A 182 2.76 0.79 -1.43
N TYR A 183 2.91 1.77 -0.54
CA TYR A 183 1.89 2.08 0.44
C TYR A 183 0.90 3.10 -0.08
N TYR A 184 -0.39 2.79 -0.01
CA TYR A 184 -1.46 3.72 -0.31
C TYR A 184 -1.77 4.59 0.91
N LEU A 185 -1.38 5.86 0.85
CA LEU A 185 -1.64 6.87 1.90
C LEU A 185 -2.72 7.86 1.47
N ARG A 186 -3.79 7.39 0.86
CA ARG A 186 -4.96 8.14 0.37
C ARG A 186 -4.61 9.14 -0.73
N ALA A 187 -4.02 10.28 -0.38
CA ALA A 187 -3.67 11.33 -1.33
C ALA A 187 -2.47 10.97 -2.22
N ARG A 188 -1.57 10.14 -1.74
CA ARG A 188 -0.31 9.80 -2.42
C ARG A 188 0.08 8.34 -2.18
N TYR A 189 0.95 7.85 -3.04
CA TYR A 189 1.64 6.58 -2.85
C TYR A 189 3.05 6.80 -2.30
N TYR A 190 3.42 6.03 -1.31
CA TYR A 190 4.75 6.01 -0.73
C TYR A 190 5.54 4.79 -1.21
N ALA A 191 6.75 5.00 -1.69
CA ALA A 191 7.67 3.97 -2.14
C ALA A 191 8.74 3.71 -1.07
N PRO A 192 8.60 2.68 -0.22
CA PRO A 192 9.48 2.45 0.92
C PRO A 192 10.92 2.11 0.50
N GLY A 193 11.11 1.44 -0.65
CA GLY A 193 12.43 1.11 -1.19
C GLY A 193 13.31 2.31 -1.56
N ILE A 194 12.70 3.49 -1.74
CA ILE A 194 13.40 4.76 -1.96
C ILE A 194 13.10 5.82 -0.89
N GLY A 195 12.26 5.48 0.10
CA GLY A 195 11.92 6.34 1.23
C GLY A 195 11.20 7.64 0.83
N ARG A 196 10.35 7.61 -0.23
CA ARG A 196 9.74 8.81 -0.81
C ARG A 196 8.32 8.56 -1.31
N PHE A 197 7.53 9.65 -1.36
CA PHE A 197 6.30 9.65 -2.13
C PHE A 197 6.57 9.61 -3.64
N THR A 198 5.69 8.98 -4.40
CA THR A 198 5.75 8.93 -5.87
C THR A 198 5.19 10.21 -6.52
N GLN A 199 4.53 11.06 -5.73
CA GLN A 199 3.89 12.30 -6.17
C GLN A 199 4.38 13.47 -5.32
N GLU A 200 4.50 14.63 -5.96
CA GLU A 200 4.80 15.90 -5.29
C GLU A 200 3.64 16.29 -4.36
N ASP A 201 3.97 16.84 -3.18
CA ASP A 201 2.95 17.34 -2.26
C ASP A 201 2.25 18.57 -2.84
N VAL A 202 0.95 18.63 -2.65
CA VAL A 202 0.15 19.82 -3.01
C VAL A 202 0.27 20.93 -1.97
N ILE A 203 0.83 20.64 -0.78
CA ILE A 203 1.03 21.57 0.32
C ILE A 203 2.48 22.08 0.28
N TYR A 204 2.73 23.18 -0.43
CA TYR A 204 4.07 23.74 -0.64
C TYR A 204 4.71 24.36 0.62
N ASN A 205 4.01 24.47 1.73
CA ASN A 205 4.52 25.04 2.98
C ASN A 205 5.00 24.00 3.99
N ASP A 206 4.94 22.71 3.65
CA ASP A 206 5.31 21.58 4.53
C ASP A 206 6.77 21.16 4.35
N GLY A 207 7.65 22.12 4.09
CA GLY A 207 9.10 21.92 3.96
C GLY A 207 9.61 22.03 2.53
N LEU A 208 10.95 21.89 2.37
CA LEU A 208 11.63 22.02 1.09
C LEU A 208 11.59 20.73 0.24
N ASN A 209 11.28 19.61 0.85
CA ASN A 209 11.21 18.32 0.17
C ASN A 209 9.77 17.83 0.05
N LEU A 210 9.12 18.15 -1.05
CA LEU A 210 7.72 17.79 -1.32
C LEU A 210 7.47 16.29 -1.54
N TYR A 211 8.51 15.47 -1.49
CA TYR A 211 8.43 14.00 -1.60
C TYR A 211 8.78 13.28 -0.29
N ALA A 212 9.10 14.02 0.79
CA ALA A 212 9.46 13.40 2.06
C ALA A 212 8.24 12.78 2.76
N PHE A 213 8.48 11.66 3.43
CA PHE A 213 7.56 11.07 4.40
C PHE A 213 7.90 11.64 5.78
N HIS A 214 6.93 12.29 6.43
CA HIS A 214 7.06 12.94 7.74
C HIS A 214 6.29 12.20 8.81
#